data_b8c3f0e87c2fb8adc5e33e349c756e66
#
_entry.id   b8c3f0e87c2fb8adc5e33e349c756e66
#
_cell.length_a   1.000
_cell.length_b   1.000
_cell.length_c   1.000
_cell.angle_alpha   90.00
_cell.angle_beta   90.00
_cell.angle_gamma   90.00
#
_symmetry.space_group_name_H-M   'P 1'
#
loop_
_entity.id
_entity.type
_entity.pdbx_description
1 polymer ?
#
loop_
_entity_poly.entity_id
_entity_poly.type
_entity_poly.pdbx_seq_one_letter_code
_entity_poly.pdbx_strand_id
1 'polypeptide(L)'
;MSGIFCGIGVCFGCLETVDGEPNQRTCLEPARTETTSVAGHHDVAVVGAGPAGLAAAATAIRAGLDVVLLDSSPGPGGQYWRHRAGEPGPRAFRRLWSTVEGAYRPGTPVWFVEPGFRLHTPRGTVTADRLVLATGAYDRTLPFPGWDRPGVFTAGGAQAQLKGAGVRVGTRVVVAGAGPFLLPVAAGLAKAGARVVGVYEAGNPLGYLTRAGIAARKAPEAAWYAVRLARHRVPYHPGHAVVAAHGDPVSTVEVMRLDGTGRTKTVDCDALAVGWGFTPQLELPLALGCQTRLDTDGSLVVTVDATGRTSVPGVYAAGEVTGVGGAALAVAEGHLVGAALANQPPPRTLLSRRATLRRFATVMHTVHAPPGGWPEWLTGDTVVCRCERVPYSRIVDAVEELGATDGRTVKLFARPGMGWCQGRVCGFATAVLAARLSGRDVTAADVGAFAHRPLAQPVTLGQLAGGR
;
A
#
# COMPACT_ATOMS: atom_id res chain seq x y z
N MET A 1 -13.56 12.83 -14.44
CA MET A 1 -12.53 12.03 -13.72
C MET A 1 -12.97 11.86 -12.27
N SER A 2 -12.65 10.73 -11.65
CA SER A 2 -13.23 10.35 -10.34
C SER A 2 -12.58 11.02 -9.12
N GLY A 3 -11.70 12.00 -9.31
CA GLY A 3 -11.00 12.72 -8.24
C GLY A 3 -9.93 11.89 -7.50
N ILE A 4 -9.38 12.45 -6.42
CA ILE A 4 -8.35 11.79 -5.60
C ILE A 4 -8.97 10.62 -4.84
N PHE A 5 -8.37 9.43 -4.97
CA PHE A 5 -8.79 8.21 -4.27
C PHE A 5 -7.67 7.62 -3.40
N CYS A 6 -6.52 7.27 -4.00
CA CYS A 6 -5.42 6.65 -3.27
C CYS A 6 -4.43 7.66 -2.63
N GLY A 7 -4.38 8.90 -3.08
CA GLY A 7 -3.49 9.94 -2.56
C GLY A 7 -1.98 9.66 -2.68
N ILE A 8 -1.58 8.57 -3.34
CA ILE A 8 -0.19 8.10 -3.45
C ILE A 8 0.23 7.79 -4.90
N GLY A 9 -0.55 8.23 -5.88
CA GLY A 9 -0.21 8.12 -7.30
C GLY A 9 -0.42 6.76 -7.96
N VAL A 10 -0.98 5.76 -7.30
CA VAL A 10 -1.10 4.40 -7.87
C VAL A 10 -2.39 4.14 -8.62
N CYS A 11 -3.48 4.88 -8.34
CA CYS A 11 -4.79 4.65 -8.96
C CYS A 11 -5.03 5.45 -10.24
N PHE A 12 -4.25 6.49 -10.47
CA PHE A 12 -4.40 7.43 -11.60
C PHE A 12 -5.79 8.10 -11.70
N GLY A 13 -6.55 8.15 -10.59
CA GLY A 13 -7.87 8.78 -10.57
C GLY A 13 -7.85 10.30 -10.61
N CYS A 14 -6.70 10.91 -10.33
CA CYS A 14 -6.50 12.36 -10.24
C CYS A 14 -5.66 12.92 -11.40
N LEU A 15 -5.73 12.30 -12.59
CA LEU A 15 -5.03 12.82 -13.78
C LEU A 15 -5.68 14.12 -14.25
N GLU A 16 -4.89 15.18 -14.35
CA GLU A 16 -5.30 16.50 -14.83
C GLU A 16 -4.21 17.11 -15.72
N THR A 17 -4.55 18.19 -16.39
CA THR A 17 -3.56 19.04 -17.08
C THR A 17 -3.12 20.12 -16.11
N VAL A 18 -1.83 20.16 -15.78
CA VAL A 18 -1.23 21.14 -14.86
C VAL A 18 -0.19 21.95 -15.65
N ASP A 19 -0.30 23.26 -15.64
CA ASP A 19 0.59 24.20 -16.39
C ASP A 19 0.75 23.84 -17.88
N GLY A 20 -0.33 23.31 -18.51
CA GLY A 20 -0.34 22.88 -19.90
C GLY A 20 0.17 21.46 -20.13
N GLU A 21 0.77 20.80 -19.14
CA GLU A 21 1.25 19.43 -19.21
C GLU A 21 0.10 18.45 -18.87
N PRO A 22 -0.31 17.58 -19.80
CA PRO A 22 -1.42 16.64 -19.60
C PRO A 22 -1.00 15.45 -18.72
N ASN A 23 -2.01 14.76 -18.19
CA ASN A 23 -1.86 13.50 -17.46
C ASN A 23 -1.01 13.59 -16.17
N GLN A 24 -0.97 14.74 -15.53
CA GLN A 24 -0.30 14.91 -14.24
C GLN A 24 -1.15 14.31 -13.11
N ARG A 25 -0.51 13.61 -12.18
CA ARG A 25 -1.17 13.02 -11.01
C ARG A 25 -1.22 14.04 -9.88
N THR A 26 -2.27 14.83 -9.78
CA THR A 26 -2.38 15.94 -8.83
C THR A 26 -2.24 15.54 -7.36
N CYS A 27 -2.46 14.28 -7.00
CA CYS A 27 -2.16 13.77 -5.65
C CYS A 27 -0.66 13.60 -5.35
N LEU A 28 0.20 13.68 -6.37
CA LEU A 28 1.67 13.63 -6.25
C LEU A 28 2.32 14.95 -6.61
N GLU A 29 1.54 16.01 -6.80
CA GLU A 29 2.04 17.27 -7.35
C GLU A 29 3.39 17.64 -6.72
N PRO A 30 4.47 17.66 -7.52
CA PRO A 30 5.79 17.96 -7.01
C PRO A 30 5.95 19.47 -6.87
N ALA A 31 6.59 19.90 -5.84
CA ALA A 31 7.45 21.03 -6.00
C ALA A 31 8.36 20.74 -7.24
N ARG A 32 8.42 21.62 -8.23
CA ARG A 32 9.30 21.49 -9.40
C ARG A 32 10.69 21.15 -8.89
N THR A 33 11.05 19.88 -8.91
CA THR A 33 12.39 19.44 -8.57
C THR A 33 13.23 19.60 -9.81
N GLU A 34 14.36 20.30 -9.66
CA GLU A 34 15.36 20.43 -10.71
C GLU A 34 15.63 19.09 -11.38
N THR A 35 15.67 19.07 -12.70
CA THR A 35 15.85 17.88 -13.54
C THR A 35 17.31 17.39 -13.54
N THR A 36 17.93 17.27 -12.38
CA THR A 36 19.30 16.75 -12.27
C THR A 36 19.31 15.27 -12.68
N SER A 37 20.17 14.91 -13.62
CA SER A 37 20.39 13.50 -14.01
C SER A 37 20.76 12.66 -12.79
N VAL A 38 20.28 11.43 -12.74
CA VAL A 38 20.60 10.45 -11.68
C VAL A 38 21.58 9.37 -12.19
N ALA A 39 22.16 9.55 -13.39
CA ALA A 39 23.06 8.57 -13.98
C ALA A 39 24.31 8.36 -13.11
N GLY A 40 24.75 7.11 -12.98
CA GLY A 40 25.94 6.73 -12.24
C GLY A 40 25.98 5.23 -11.93
N HIS A 41 27.14 4.77 -11.42
CA HIS A 41 27.32 3.44 -10.87
C HIS A 41 27.52 3.54 -9.36
N HIS A 42 26.89 2.64 -8.61
CA HIS A 42 26.91 2.61 -7.15
C HIS A 42 27.11 1.18 -6.63
N ASP A 43 27.64 1.01 -5.42
CA ASP A 43 27.70 -0.30 -4.77
C ASP A 43 26.30 -0.87 -4.52
N VAL A 44 25.34 0.02 -4.19
CA VAL A 44 23.97 -0.36 -3.84
C VAL A 44 22.95 0.65 -4.36
N ALA A 45 21.95 0.15 -5.08
CA ALA A 45 20.72 0.92 -5.36
C ALA A 45 19.60 0.47 -4.41
N VAL A 46 18.97 1.43 -3.74
CA VAL A 46 17.80 1.19 -2.88
C VAL A 46 16.57 1.81 -3.53
N VAL A 47 15.53 1.03 -3.78
CA VAL A 47 14.28 1.49 -4.37
C VAL A 47 13.21 1.59 -3.29
N GLY A 48 12.82 2.84 -2.98
CA GLY A 48 11.85 3.21 -1.95
C GLY A 48 12.47 3.83 -0.71
N ALA A 49 12.15 5.10 -0.43
CA ALA A 49 12.61 5.86 0.73
C ALA A 49 11.63 5.83 1.92
N GLY A 50 10.91 4.71 2.08
CA GLY A 50 10.13 4.41 3.27
C GLY A 50 11.01 3.95 4.45
N PRO A 51 10.40 3.56 5.60
CA PRO A 51 11.13 3.13 6.79
C PRO A 51 12.18 2.03 6.53
N ALA A 52 11.88 1.05 5.68
CA ALA A 52 12.80 -0.04 5.35
C ALA A 52 14.00 0.46 4.51
N GLY A 53 13.72 1.19 3.42
CA GLY A 53 14.78 1.68 2.53
C GLY A 53 15.70 2.70 3.22
N LEU A 54 15.14 3.61 4.02
CA LEU A 54 15.94 4.55 4.83
C LEU A 54 16.86 3.82 5.82
N ALA A 55 16.36 2.77 6.48
CA ALA A 55 17.16 1.99 7.41
C ALA A 55 18.26 1.18 6.71
N ALA A 56 17.95 0.57 5.55
CA ALA A 56 18.90 -0.18 4.74
C ALA A 56 20.01 0.75 4.21
N ALA A 57 19.63 1.87 3.57
CA ALA A 57 20.56 2.85 3.03
C ALA A 57 21.46 3.44 4.14
N ALA A 58 20.87 3.89 5.26
CA ALA A 58 21.64 4.46 6.35
C ALA A 58 22.64 3.48 6.96
N THR A 59 22.31 2.18 7.02
CA THR A 59 23.22 1.16 7.54
C THR A 59 24.32 0.87 6.54
N ALA A 60 24.02 0.77 5.26
CA ALA A 60 25.00 0.56 4.20
C ALA A 60 25.99 1.74 4.09
N ILE A 61 25.49 2.98 4.11
CA ILE A 61 26.35 4.21 4.09
C ILE A 61 27.30 4.26 5.29
N ARG A 62 26.80 3.96 6.51
CA ARG A 62 27.66 3.90 7.72
C ARG A 62 28.73 2.83 7.64
N ALA A 63 28.53 1.81 6.84
CA ALA A 63 29.52 0.77 6.56
C ALA A 63 30.48 1.13 5.42
N GLY A 64 30.40 2.33 4.85
CA GLY A 64 31.29 2.84 3.82
C GLY A 64 30.89 2.49 2.37
N LEU A 65 29.66 1.98 2.15
CA LEU A 65 29.19 1.68 0.79
C LEU A 65 28.65 2.94 0.10
N ASP A 66 28.89 3.06 -1.20
CA ASP A 66 28.27 4.06 -2.05
C ASP A 66 26.84 3.65 -2.39
N VAL A 67 25.86 4.46 -1.96
CA VAL A 67 24.44 4.15 -2.04
C VAL A 67 23.68 5.22 -2.79
N VAL A 68 22.83 4.82 -3.74
CA VAL A 68 21.77 5.67 -4.28
C VAL A 68 20.40 5.21 -3.75
N LEU A 69 19.59 6.16 -3.28
CA LEU A 69 18.24 5.92 -2.75
C LEU A 69 17.21 6.58 -3.66
N LEU A 70 16.49 5.78 -4.45
CA LEU A 70 15.51 6.20 -5.45
C LEU A 70 14.09 6.11 -4.89
N ASP A 71 13.30 7.15 -5.03
CA ASP A 71 11.88 7.13 -4.64
C ASP A 71 10.99 7.84 -5.66
N SER A 72 9.83 7.28 -5.92
CA SER A 72 8.82 7.85 -6.81
C SER A 72 8.09 9.06 -6.21
N SER A 73 8.14 9.22 -4.88
CA SER A 73 7.51 10.32 -4.16
C SER A 73 8.40 11.57 -4.18
N PRO A 74 7.79 12.77 -4.12
CA PRO A 74 8.55 14.02 -4.05
C PRO A 74 9.26 14.22 -2.70
N GLY A 75 8.79 13.55 -1.63
CA GLY A 75 9.37 13.66 -0.29
C GLY A 75 9.72 12.31 0.31
N PRO A 76 10.74 12.26 1.20
CA PRO A 76 11.20 11.05 1.86
C PRO A 76 10.26 10.59 2.99
N GLY A 77 10.46 9.37 3.49
CA GLY A 77 9.72 8.81 4.63
C GLY A 77 8.61 7.86 4.23
N GLY A 78 8.33 7.71 2.93
CA GLY A 78 7.27 6.84 2.40
C GLY A 78 5.90 7.24 2.95
N GLN A 79 5.00 6.26 3.12
CA GLN A 79 3.64 6.54 3.61
C GLN A 79 3.59 6.75 5.13
N TYR A 80 4.45 6.09 5.87
CA TYR A 80 4.39 6.11 7.33
C TYR A 80 4.93 7.42 7.92
N TRP A 81 6.12 7.86 7.48
CA TRP A 81 6.76 9.10 7.91
C TRP A 81 6.49 10.28 6.98
N ARG A 82 5.49 10.18 6.10
CA ARG A 82 5.05 11.30 5.26
C ARG A 82 4.78 12.53 6.12
N HIS A 83 5.31 13.66 5.70
CA HIS A 83 5.19 14.98 6.34
C HIS A 83 5.24 16.05 5.26
N ARG A 84 4.86 17.26 5.60
CA ARG A 84 4.88 18.38 4.66
C ARG A 84 6.32 18.79 4.35
N ALA A 85 6.53 19.34 3.16
CA ALA A 85 7.80 19.96 2.79
C ALA A 85 8.14 21.08 3.82
N GLY A 86 9.40 21.13 4.27
CA GLY A 86 9.85 22.08 5.28
C GLY A 86 9.60 21.66 6.74
N GLU A 87 8.75 20.64 7.01
CA GLU A 87 8.60 20.11 8.36
C GLU A 87 9.74 19.10 8.67
N PRO A 88 10.25 19.08 9.92
CA PRO A 88 11.43 18.24 10.25
C PRO A 88 11.13 16.74 10.31
N GLY A 89 9.89 16.33 10.16
CA GLY A 89 9.47 14.94 10.28
C GLY A 89 9.65 14.35 11.70
N PRO A 90 9.21 13.10 11.94
CA PRO A 90 9.34 12.44 13.23
C PRO A 90 10.81 12.17 13.64
N ARG A 91 11.09 12.13 14.94
CA ARG A 91 12.46 11.89 15.47
C ARG A 91 13.11 10.61 14.91
N ALA A 92 12.35 9.54 14.75
CA ALA A 92 12.87 8.28 14.21
C ALA A 92 13.29 8.41 12.74
N PHE A 93 12.52 9.15 11.93
CA PHE A 93 12.87 9.50 10.55
C PHE A 93 14.15 10.33 10.52
N ARG A 94 14.24 11.43 11.28
CA ARG A 94 15.38 12.36 11.27
C ARG A 94 16.72 11.67 11.57
N ARG A 95 16.73 10.66 12.46
CA ARG A 95 17.94 9.88 12.80
C ARG A 95 18.50 9.07 11.63
N LEU A 96 17.65 8.67 10.68
CA LEU A 96 18.08 7.98 9.47
C LEU A 96 18.36 8.98 8.36
N TRP A 97 17.52 9.99 8.26
CA TRP A 97 17.55 10.99 7.20
C TRP A 97 18.91 11.71 7.14
N SER A 98 19.45 12.18 8.25
CA SER A 98 20.75 12.85 8.31
C SER A 98 21.93 12.05 7.74
N THR A 99 21.78 10.72 7.58
CA THR A 99 22.81 9.87 6.96
C THR A 99 22.56 9.70 5.46
N VAL A 100 21.30 9.69 5.01
CA VAL A 100 20.93 9.30 3.65
C VAL A 100 20.56 10.46 2.74
N GLU A 101 20.45 11.69 3.26
CA GLU A 101 19.99 12.87 2.52
C GLU A 101 20.78 13.09 1.23
N GLY A 102 22.09 12.97 1.24
CA GLY A 102 22.94 13.12 0.05
C GLY A 102 22.74 12.03 -1.02
N ALA A 103 22.32 10.83 -0.59
CA ALA A 103 22.06 9.71 -1.49
C ALA A 103 20.65 9.72 -2.08
N TYR A 104 19.74 10.54 -1.54
CA TYR A 104 18.32 10.53 -1.91
C TYR A 104 18.05 11.22 -3.24
N ARG A 105 17.22 10.57 -4.07
CA ARG A 105 16.76 11.05 -5.37
C ARG A 105 15.23 11.03 -5.41
N PRO A 106 14.56 12.16 -5.10
CA PRO A 106 13.10 12.28 -5.12
C PRO A 106 12.53 12.22 -6.54
N GLY A 107 11.24 11.86 -6.67
CA GLY A 107 10.53 11.87 -7.95
C GLY A 107 11.19 10.99 -9.02
N THR A 108 11.86 9.92 -8.59
CA THR A 108 12.64 9.04 -9.46
C THR A 108 12.07 7.63 -9.43
N PRO A 109 10.90 7.38 -10.06
CA PRO A 109 10.32 6.04 -10.14
C PRO A 109 11.22 5.14 -11.00
N VAL A 110 11.56 3.96 -10.47
CA VAL A 110 12.20 2.89 -11.24
C VAL A 110 11.09 2.14 -11.96
N TRP A 111 11.08 2.19 -13.29
CA TRP A 111 10.04 1.55 -14.08
C TRP A 111 10.49 0.23 -14.75
N PHE A 112 11.80 0.01 -14.88
CA PHE A 112 12.37 -1.22 -15.39
C PHE A 112 13.78 -1.46 -14.84
N VAL A 113 14.16 -2.73 -14.71
CA VAL A 113 15.51 -3.15 -14.29
C VAL A 113 16.00 -4.23 -15.26
N GLU A 114 17.10 -3.94 -15.96
CA GLU A 114 17.78 -4.91 -16.81
C GLU A 114 18.69 -5.85 -16.00
N PRO A 115 19.07 -7.00 -16.56
CA PRO A 115 20.13 -7.83 -16.00
C PRO A 115 21.39 -7.04 -15.68
N GLY A 116 22.07 -7.33 -14.58
CA GLY A 116 23.21 -6.54 -14.09
C GLY A 116 22.80 -5.26 -13.36
N PHE A 117 21.54 -5.19 -12.91
CA PHE A 117 20.97 -4.08 -12.11
C PHE A 117 21.16 -2.70 -12.75
N ARG A 118 20.82 -2.59 -14.02
CA ARG A 118 20.64 -1.32 -14.71
C ARG A 118 19.20 -0.85 -14.51
N LEU A 119 19.01 0.18 -13.68
CA LEU A 119 17.72 0.70 -13.29
C LEU A 119 17.34 1.88 -14.20
N HIS A 120 16.23 1.76 -14.89
CA HIS A 120 15.67 2.81 -15.74
C HIS A 120 14.70 3.69 -14.99
N THR A 121 14.92 5.00 -15.09
CA THR A 121 14.09 6.04 -14.47
C THR A 121 13.79 7.15 -15.49
N PRO A 122 12.79 8.00 -15.27
CA PRO A 122 12.57 9.17 -16.14
C PRO A 122 13.72 10.18 -16.15
N ARG A 123 14.66 10.07 -15.20
CA ARG A 123 15.78 11.01 -15.00
C ARG A 123 17.15 10.42 -15.41
N GLY A 124 17.14 9.31 -16.14
CA GLY A 124 18.33 8.62 -16.58
C GLY A 124 18.46 7.20 -16.00
N THR A 125 19.56 6.56 -16.28
CA THR A 125 19.84 5.17 -15.91
C THR A 125 20.88 5.11 -14.80
N VAL A 126 20.57 4.33 -13.76
CA VAL A 126 21.46 4.02 -12.63
C VAL A 126 21.92 2.57 -12.74
N THR A 127 23.19 2.30 -12.47
CA THR A 127 23.72 0.93 -12.34
C THR A 127 24.20 0.67 -10.93
N ALA A 128 24.08 -0.57 -10.46
CA ALA A 128 24.56 -0.95 -9.12
C ALA A 128 25.03 -2.40 -9.08
N ASP A 129 25.91 -2.73 -8.13
CA ASP A 129 26.32 -4.11 -7.88
C ASP A 129 25.26 -4.93 -7.14
N ARG A 130 24.44 -4.26 -6.31
CA ARG A 130 23.38 -4.86 -5.49
C ARG A 130 22.14 -3.99 -5.47
N LEU A 131 20.99 -4.64 -5.34
CA LEU A 131 19.68 -3.99 -5.37
C LEU A 131 18.88 -4.27 -4.09
N VAL A 132 18.31 -3.25 -3.48
CA VAL A 132 17.36 -3.38 -2.37
C VAL A 132 15.97 -2.92 -2.81
N LEU A 133 15.00 -3.82 -2.72
CA LEU A 133 13.59 -3.56 -3.00
C LEU A 133 12.86 -3.23 -1.70
N ALA A 134 12.57 -1.96 -1.47
CA ALA A 134 11.83 -1.43 -0.33
C ALA A 134 10.59 -0.65 -0.79
N THR A 135 9.94 -1.15 -1.85
CA THR A 135 8.86 -0.49 -2.60
C THR A 135 7.57 -0.30 -1.79
N GLY A 136 7.44 -0.96 -0.64
CA GLY A 136 6.30 -0.79 0.24
C GLY A 136 5.02 -1.47 -0.26
N ALA A 137 3.88 -0.88 0.07
CA ALA A 137 2.56 -1.38 -0.27
C ALA A 137 1.59 -0.22 -0.51
N TYR A 138 0.47 -0.50 -1.17
CA TYR A 138 -0.68 0.39 -1.34
C TYR A 138 -1.92 -0.20 -0.66
N ASP A 139 -2.95 0.64 -0.41
CA ASP A 139 -4.18 0.17 0.23
C ASP A 139 -4.84 -0.94 -0.58
N ARG A 140 -5.20 -2.02 0.09
CA ARG A 140 -6.07 -3.06 -0.48
C ARG A 140 -7.49 -2.51 -0.60
N THR A 141 -8.08 -2.67 -1.78
CA THR A 141 -9.45 -2.28 -2.06
C THR A 141 -10.31 -3.51 -2.25
N LEU A 142 -11.42 -3.59 -1.52
CA LEU A 142 -12.52 -4.51 -1.76
C LEU A 142 -13.71 -3.70 -2.22
N PRO A 143 -14.30 -3.99 -3.41
CA PRO A 143 -15.43 -3.26 -3.92
C PRO A 143 -16.70 -3.52 -3.11
N PHE A 144 -17.57 -2.51 -3.07
CA PHE A 144 -18.95 -2.57 -2.57
C PHE A 144 -19.78 -1.53 -3.32
N PRO A 145 -21.11 -1.60 -3.35
CA PRO A 145 -21.93 -0.61 -4.04
C PRO A 145 -21.58 0.83 -3.66
N GLY A 146 -21.18 1.63 -4.64
CA GLY A 146 -20.85 3.06 -4.47
C GLY A 146 -19.44 3.39 -3.95
N TRP A 147 -18.54 2.41 -3.79
CA TRP A 147 -17.15 2.67 -3.35
C TRP A 147 -16.34 3.55 -4.32
N ASP A 148 -16.76 3.62 -5.58
CA ASP A 148 -16.14 4.40 -6.64
C ASP A 148 -16.62 5.85 -6.73
N ARG A 149 -17.56 6.26 -5.85
CA ARG A 149 -18.14 7.61 -5.81
C ARG A 149 -17.15 8.67 -5.35
N PRO A 150 -17.30 9.94 -5.82
CA PRO A 150 -16.59 11.08 -5.23
C PRO A 150 -16.87 11.17 -3.72
N GLY A 151 -15.82 11.48 -2.95
CA GLY A 151 -15.88 11.50 -1.48
C GLY A 151 -15.54 10.16 -0.81
N VAL A 152 -15.36 9.07 -1.58
CA VAL A 152 -14.79 7.82 -1.09
C VAL A 152 -13.29 7.78 -1.35
N PHE A 153 -12.51 7.60 -0.29
CA PHE A 153 -11.05 7.54 -0.30
C PHE A 153 -10.56 6.21 0.28
N THR A 154 -9.38 5.76 -0.12
CA THR A 154 -8.70 4.77 0.71
C THR A 154 -8.27 5.39 2.04
N ALA A 155 -8.17 4.59 3.09
CA ALA A 155 -7.72 5.07 4.40
C ALA A 155 -6.31 5.68 4.34
N GLY A 156 -5.41 5.05 3.59
CA GLY A 156 -4.08 5.60 3.31
C GLY A 156 -4.11 6.85 2.46
N GLY A 157 -5.05 6.93 1.49
CA GLY A 157 -5.28 8.13 0.68
C GLY A 157 -5.70 9.33 1.52
N ALA A 158 -6.66 9.13 2.41
CA ALA A 158 -7.10 10.18 3.35
C ALA A 158 -5.94 10.64 4.27
N GLN A 159 -5.14 9.69 4.76
CA GLN A 159 -3.96 10.02 5.56
C GLN A 159 -2.87 10.73 4.74
N ALA A 160 -2.65 10.32 3.49
CA ALA A 160 -1.64 10.91 2.61
C ALA A 160 -1.96 12.38 2.29
N GLN A 161 -3.22 12.70 2.01
CA GLN A 161 -3.69 14.08 1.82
C GLN A 161 -3.47 14.92 3.07
N LEU A 162 -3.82 14.37 4.24
CA LEU A 162 -3.66 15.08 5.50
C LEU A 162 -2.19 15.32 5.86
N LYS A 163 -1.34 14.30 5.76
CA LYS A 163 0.08 14.39 6.14
C LYS A 163 0.93 15.16 5.12
N GLY A 164 0.68 14.93 3.83
CA GLY A 164 1.46 15.54 2.74
C GLY A 164 1.04 16.97 2.43
N ALA A 165 -0.25 17.19 2.19
CA ALA A 165 -0.78 18.47 1.78
C ALA A 165 -1.50 19.25 2.91
N GLY A 166 -1.79 18.61 4.05
CA GLY A 166 -2.57 19.23 5.13
C GLY A 166 -4.06 19.36 4.81
N VAL A 167 -4.51 18.66 3.78
CA VAL A 167 -5.90 18.71 3.31
C VAL A 167 -6.73 17.66 4.02
N ARG A 168 -7.88 18.08 4.55
CA ARG A 168 -8.89 17.18 5.09
C ARG A 168 -9.78 16.69 3.95
N VAL A 169 -10.06 15.39 3.93
CA VAL A 169 -10.90 14.77 2.90
C VAL A 169 -12.40 15.04 3.05
N GLY A 170 -12.82 15.60 4.19
CA GLY A 170 -14.20 15.94 4.49
C GLY A 170 -14.35 16.60 5.86
N THR A 171 -15.57 16.99 6.17
CA THR A 171 -15.97 17.60 7.46
C THR A 171 -16.58 16.54 8.40
N ARG A 172 -17.42 15.65 7.86
CA ARG A 172 -18.08 14.51 8.57
C ARG A 172 -17.58 13.20 7.97
N VAL A 173 -16.52 12.64 8.54
CA VAL A 173 -15.82 11.50 7.94
C VAL A 173 -16.19 10.20 8.66
N VAL A 174 -16.57 9.19 7.89
CA VAL A 174 -16.62 7.79 8.34
C VAL A 174 -15.27 7.13 8.02
N VAL A 175 -14.71 6.40 8.98
CA VAL A 175 -13.51 5.56 8.78
C VAL A 175 -13.94 4.10 8.92
N ALA A 176 -13.65 3.26 7.92
CA ALA A 176 -14.13 1.88 7.92
C ALA A 176 -13.11 0.91 7.30
N GLY A 177 -13.28 -0.40 7.56
CA GLY A 177 -12.48 -1.46 6.95
C GLY A 177 -11.97 -2.48 7.95
N ALA A 178 -10.73 -2.94 7.78
CA ALA A 178 -10.09 -3.91 8.66
C ALA A 178 -8.65 -3.52 8.98
N GLY A 179 -8.29 -3.60 10.25
CA GLY A 179 -6.92 -3.44 10.72
C GLY A 179 -6.66 -2.19 11.55
N PRO A 180 -5.62 -2.25 12.41
CA PRO A 180 -5.31 -1.20 13.35
C PRO A 180 -4.89 0.12 12.70
N PHE A 181 -4.63 0.11 11.37
CA PHE A 181 -4.33 1.32 10.61
C PHE A 181 -5.50 2.32 10.57
N LEU A 182 -6.73 1.88 10.77
CA LEU A 182 -7.90 2.77 10.88
C LEU A 182 -7.77 3.77 12.04
N LEU A 183 -7.11 3.36 13.14
CA LEU A 183 -6.97 4.20 14.34
C LEU A 183 -6.11 5.44 14.11
N PRO A 184 -4.88 5.37 13.53
CA PRO A 184 -4.11 6.57 13.20
C PRO A 184 -4.78 7.46 12.15
N VAL A 185 -5.53 6.89 11.21
CA VAL A 185 -6.31 7.67 10.23
C VAL A 185 -7.39 8.48 10.94
N ALA A 186 -8.22 7.83 11.74
CA ALA A 186 -9.30 8.49 12.50
C ALA A 186 -8.75 9.54 13.48
N ALA A 187 -7.71 9.20 14.26
CA ALA A 187 -7.09 10.13 15.20
C ALA A 187 -6.44 11.33 14.50
N GLY A 188 -5.85 11.12 13.32
CA GLY A 188 -5.27 12.19 12.51
C GLY A 188 -6.30 13.15 11.97
N LEU A 189 -7.38 12.63 11.38
CA LEU A 189 -8.49 13.41 10.85
C LEU A 189 -9.20 14.21 11.96
N ALA A 190 -9.47 13.56 13.10
CA ALA A 190 -10.08 14.23 14.26
C ALA A 190 -9.18 15.35 14.82
N LYS A 191 -7.86 15.10 14.93
CA LYS A 191 -6.90 16.14 15.33
C LYS A 191 -6.88 17.33 14.38
N ALA A 192 -7.08 17.08 13.08
CA ALA A 192 -7.14 18.13 12.06
C ALA A 192 -8.50 18.86 12.01
N GLY A 193 -9.43 18.55 12.92
CA GLY A 193 -10.72 19.22 13.06
C GLY A 193 -11.84 18.62 12.20
N ALA A 194 -11.67 17.42 11.62
CA ALA A 194 -12.78 16.68 11.03
C ALA A 194 -13.62 16.04 12.16
N ARG A 195 -14.94 16.03 11.99
CA ARG A 195 -15.84 15.22 12.81
C ARG A 195 -15.79 13.78 12.30
N VAL A 196 -14.99 12.92 12.95
CA VAL A 196 -15.03 11.50 12.65
C VAL A 196 -16.29 10.92 13.27
N VAL A 197 -17.25 10.54 12.43
CA VAL A 197 -18.58 10.05 12.83
C VAL A 197 -18.49 8.70 13.53
N GLY A 198 -17.56 7.86 13.10
CA GLY A 198 -17.24 6.58 13.72
C GLY A 198 -16.13 5.85 12.99
N VAL A 199 -15.50 4.91 13.71
CA VAL A 199 -14.60 3.91 13.15
C VAL A 199 -15.34 2.57 13.14
N TYR A 200 -15.58 2.01 11.95
CA TYR A 200 -16.27 0.74 11.76
C TYR A 200 -15.23 -0.30 11.32
N GLU A 201 -14.81 -1.10 12.31
CA GLU A 201 -13.79 -2.13 12.16
C GLU A 201 -14.45 -3.49 11.94
N ALA A 202 -14.15 -4.15 10.83
CA ALA A 202 -14.70 -5.46 10.52
C ALA A 202 -14.15 -6.56 11.44
N GLY A 203 -12.90 -6.44 11.88
CA GLY A 203 -12.29 -7.34 12.84
C GLY A 203 -12.83 -7.19 14.26
N ASN A 204 -12.56 -8.19 15.08
CA ASN A 204 -12.88 -8.14 16.50
C ASN A 204 -11.60 -8.17 17.35
N PRO A 205 -11.19 -7.03 17.96
CA PRO A 205 -9.98 -6.93 18.76
C PRO A 205 -9.94 -7.89 19.97
N LEU A 206 -11.08 -8.43 20.41
CA LEU A 206 -11.12 -9.48 21.45
C LEU A 206 -10.35 -10.74 21.04
N GLY A 207 -10.13 -10.98 19.73
CA GLY A 207 -9.27 -12.04 19.22
C GLY A 207 -7.82 -11.97 19.71
N TYR A 208 -7.37 -10.81 20.19
CA TYR A 208 -6.05 -10.69 20.85
C TYR A 208 -5.98 -11.34 22.22
N LEU A 209 -7.10 -11.54 22.91
CA LEU A 209 -7.12 -12.13 24.26
C LEU A 209 -6.60 -13.58 24.25
N THR A 210 -6.88 -14.34 23.20
CA THR A 210 -6.38 -15.72 23.04
C THR A 210 -4.87 -15.78 22.75
N ARG A 211 -4.22 -14.62 22.53
CA ARG A 211 -2.80 -14.47 22.17
C ARG A 211 -2.14 -13.35 22.97
N ALA A 212 -2.54 -13.21 24.25
CA ALA A 212 -2.23 -12.07 25.13
C ALA A 212 -0.72 -11.77 25.25
N GLY A 213 0.14 -12.79 25.29
CA GLY A 213 1.60 -12.60 25.41
C GLY A 213 2.24 -11.84 24.24
N ILE A 214 1.66 -11.98 23.02
CA ILE A 214 2.12 -11.25 21.82
C ILE A 214 1.45 -9.86 21.77
N ALA A 215 0.15 -9.80 22.10
CA ALA A 215 -0.65 -8.58 22.08
C ALA A 215 -0.20 -7.55 23.13
N ALA A 216 0.25 -7.99 24.30
CA ALA A 216 0.69 -7.12 25.40
C ALA A 216 1.78 -6.12 24.99
N ARG A 217 2.65 -6.49 24.05
CA ARG A 217 3.72 -5.60 23.57
C ARG A 217 3.20 -4.39 22.78
N LYS A 218 1.98 -4.47 22.24
CA LYS A 218 1.31 -3.39 21.49
C LYS A 218 0.21 -2.70 22.30
N ALA A 219 -0.05 -3.18 23.53
CA ALA A 219 -1.05 -2.58 24.40
C ALA A 219 -0.82 -1.08 24.67
N PRO A 220 0.42 -0.58 24.88
CA PRO A 220 0.65 0.87 25.06
C PRO A 220 0.27 1.69 23.84
N GLU A 221 0.54 1.19 22.62
CA GLU A 221 0.16 1.86 21.37
C GLU A 221 -1.36 1.87 21.19
N ALA A 222 -2.03 0.75 21.47
CA ALA A 222 -3.48 0.65 21.42
C ALA A 222 -4.15 1.59 22.44
N ALA A 223 -3.66 1.62 23.68
CA ALA A 223 -4.15 2.52 24.72
C ALA A 223 -3.97 4.00 24.32
N TRP A 224 -2.84 4.35 23.72
CA TRP A 224 -2.59 5.70 23.25
C TRP A 224 -3.59 6.14 22.16
N TYR A 225 -3.95 5.26 21.21
CA TYR A 225 -5.00 5.55 20.23
C TYR A 225 -6.38 5.61 20.89
N ALA A 226 -6.69 4.71 21.82
CA ALA A 226 -7.98 4.71 22.55
C ALA A 226 -8.19 6.05 23.27
N VAL A 227 -7.18 6.56 23.99
CA VAL A 227 -7.22 7.87 24.66
C VAL A 227 -7.44 9.00 23.64
N ARG A 228 -6.78 8.95 22.48
CA ARG A 228 -6.94 9.97 21.43
C ARG A 228 -8.34 9.98 20.84
N LEU A 229 -8.88 8.80 20.52
CA LEU A 229 -10.24 8.68 19.99
C LEU A 229 -11.26 9.16 21.02
N ALA A 230 -11.10 8.76 22.29
CA ALA A 230 -11.96 9.22 23.40
C ALA A 230 -11.92 10.74 23.57
N ARG A 231 -10.70 11.37 23.51
CA ARG A 231 -10.54 12.81 23.62
C ARG A 231 -11.31 13.58 22.52
N HIS A 232 -11.39 13.01 21.33
CA HIS A 232 -12.14 13.58 20.20
C HIS A 232 -13.56 13.03 20.08
N ARG A 233 -14.03 12.25 21.06
CA ARG A 233 -15.35 11.61 21.08
C ARG A 233 -15.65 10.79 19.82
N VAL A 234 -14.64 10.10 19.28
CA VAL A 234 -14.76 9.23 18.11
C VAL A 234 -15.24 7.85 18.56
N PRO A 235 -16.46 7.40 18.15
CA PRO A 235 -16.94 6.07 18.48
C PRO A 235 -16.16 5.01 17.71
N TYR A 236 -15.90 3.86 18.36
CA TYR A 236 -15.27 2.70 17.73
C TYR A 236 -16.21 1.50 17.78
N HIS A 237 -16.51 0.94 16.62
CA HIS A 237 -17.49 -0.11 16.40
C HIS A 237 -16.81 -1.37 15.80
N PRO A 238 -16.31 -2.32 16.63
CA PRO A 238 -15.79 -3.59 16.13
C PRO A 238 -16.93 -4.48 15.62
N GLY A 239 -16.61 -5.41 14.71
CA GLY A 239 -17.58 -6.33 14.10
C GLY A 239 -18.58 -5.61 13.17
N HIS A 240 -18.19 -4.52 12.54
CA HIS A 240 -19.02 -3.76 11.61
C HIS A 240 -18.26 -3.46 10.32
N ALA A 241 -18.95 -3.49 9.17
CA ALA A 241 -18.41 -3.12 7.87
C ALA A 241 -19.32 -2.11 7.18
N VAL A 242 -18.73 -1.20 6.40
CA VAL A 242 -19.47 -0.43 5.40
C VAL A 242 -19.66 -1.32 4.19
N VAL A 243 -20.92 -1.49 3.76
CA VAL A 243 -21.34 -2.39 2.68
C VAL A 243 -21.92 -1.65 1.48
N ALA A 244 -22.30 -0.39 1.62
CA ALA A 244 -22.72 0.48 0.53
C ALA A 244 -22.44 1.96 0.84
N ALA A 245 -22.30 2.77 -0.20
CA ALA A 245 -22.18 4.23 -0.13
C ALA A 245 -23.16 4.87 -1.14
N HIS A 246 -23.83 5.96 -0.72
CA HIS A 246 -24.87 6.62 -1.48
C HIS A 246 -24.62 8.12 -1.62
N GLY A 247 -25.24 8.72 -2.64
CA GLY A 247 -25.05 10.13 -3.01
C GLY A 247 -23.99 10.31 -4.10
N ASP A 248 -23.95 11.48 -4.72
CA ASP A 248 -22.94 11.87 -5.71
C ASP A 248 -22.70 13.40 -5.57
N PRO A 249 -21.66 13.81 -4.79
CA PRO A 249 -20.72 13.00 -3.99
C PRO A 249 -21.37 12.23 -2.84
N VAL A 250 -20.59 11.34 -2.16
CA VAL A 250 -21.08 10.52 -1.05
C VAL A 250 -21.72 11.41 0.04
N SER A 251 -22.92 11.00 0.48
CA SER A 251 -23.68 11.70 1.54
C SER A 251 -24.07 10.78 2.69
N THR A 252 -24.16 9.49 2.44
CA THR A 252 -24.46 8.46 3.44
C THR A 252 -23.73 7.15 3.15
N VAL A 253 -23.54 6.35 4.18
CA VAL A 253 -23.05 4.96 4.06
C VAL A 253 -23.95 4.00 4.81
N GLU A 254 -24.06 2.78 4.30
CA GLU A 254 -24.69 1.67 5.01
C GLU A 254 -23.65 0.88 5.77
N VAL A 255 -23.88 0.73 7.07
CA VAL A 255 -23.03 -0.04 7.97
C VAL A 255 -23.77 -1.30 8.40
N MET A 256 -23.18 -2.45 8.12
CA MET A 256 -23.70 -3.75 8.50
C MET A 256 -22.97 -4.29 9.75
N ARG A 257 -23.72 -4.89 10.68
CA ARG A 257 -23.15 -5.66 11.78
C ARG A 257 -22.84 -7.08 11.32
N LEU A 258 -21.59 -7.51 11.57
CA LEU A 258 -21.06 -8.82 11.13
C LEU A 258 -21.32 -9.93 12.18
N ASP A 259 -22.50 -9.98 12.75
CA ASP A 259 -22.92 -10.98 13.76
C ASP A 259 -23.85 -12.05 13.19
N GLY A 260 -23.97 -12.13 11.87
CA GLY A 260 -24.87 -13.02 11.15
C GLY A 260 -26.32 -12.54 11.06
N THR A 261 -26.70 -11.44 11.72
CA THR A 261 -28.07 -10.89 11.63
C THR A 261 -28.33 -10.08 10.36
N GLY A 262 -27.28 -9.65 9.66
CA GLY A 262 -27.38 -8.79 8.47
C GLY A 262 -27.97 -7.40 8.73
N ARG A 263 -28.09 -6.99 10.00
CA ARG A 263 -28.67 -5.68 10.35
C ARG A 263 -27.80 -4.54 9.83
N THR A 264 -28.42 -3.64 9.08
CA THR A 264 -27.78 -2.43 8.55
C THR A 264 -28.32 -1.19 9.25
N LYS A 265 -27.51 -0.13 9.22
CA LYS A 265 -27.91 1.23 9.58
C LYS A 265 -27.28 2.21 8.62
N THR A 266 -28.02 3.28 8.30
CA THR A 266 -27.50 4.40 7.52
C THR A 266 -26.77 5.39 8.41
N VAL A 267 -25.64 5.89 7.94
CA VAL A 267 -24.80 6.87 8.64
C VAL A 267 -24.49 8.02 7.68
N ASP A 268 -24.84 9.24 8.07
CA ASP A 268 -24.56 10.45 7.29
C ASP A 268 -23.07 10.81 7.35
N CYS A 269 -22.51 11.13 6.21
CA CYS A 269 -21.12 11.60 6.08
C CYS A 269 -20.96 12.41 4.78
N ASP A 270 -19.90 13.19 4.66
CA ASP A 270 -19.48 13.85 3.43
C ASP A 270 -18.17 13.24 2.87
N ALA A 271 -17.57 12.29 3.62
CA ALA A 271 -16.45 11.51 3.16
C ALA A 271 -16.38 10.14 3.86
N LEU A 272 -15.91 9.13 3.12
CA LEU A 272 -15.60 7.79 3.61
C LEU A 272 -14.12 7.48 3.37
N ALA A 273 -13.39 7.15 4.43
CA ALA A 273 -12.03 6.62 4.36
C ALA A 273 -12.06 5.11 4.64
N VAL A 274 -11.84 4.26 3.61
CA VAL A 274 -11.97 2.80 3.74
C VAL A 274 -10.64 2.10 3.49
N GLY A 275 -10.30 1.09 4.33
CA GLY A 275 -9.06 0.33 4.22
C GLY A 275 -9.25 -1.13 4.60
N TRP A 276 -8.82 -2.05 3.72
CA TRP A 276 -8.94 -3.49 3.91
C TRP A 276 -7.57 -4.18 4.06
N GLY A 277 -6.62 -3.47 4.69
CA GLY A 277 -5.22 -3.86 4.75
C GLY A 277 -4.43 -3.31 3.56
N PHE A 278 -3.35 -3.99 3.21
CA PHE A 278 -2.42 -3.50 2.19
C PHE A 278 -2.08 -4.58 1.18
N THR A 279 -1.68 -4.16 -0.01
CA THR A 279 -1.17 -5.01 -1.09
C THR A 279 0.27 -4.60 -1.38
N PRO A 280 1.25 -5.51 -1.21
CA PRO A 280 2.66 -5.23 -1.50
C PRO A 280 2.91 -4.84 -2.95
N GLN A 281 3.84 -3.92 -3.19
CA GLN A 281 4.25 -3.50 -4.53
C GLN A 281 5.29 -4.49 -5.07
N LEU A 282 4.85 -5.44 -5.88
CA LEU A 282 5.66 -6.57 -6.34
C LEU A 282 6.11 -6.49 -7.79
N GLU A 283 5.85 -5.40 -8.48
CA GLU A 283 6.14 -5.28 -9.91
C GLU A 283 7.64 -5.50 -10.21
N LEU A 284 8.52 -4.82 -9.49
CA LEU A 284 9.97 -5.00 -9.64
C LEU A 284 10.45 -6.37 -9.15
N PRO A 285 10.07 -6.86 -7.96
CA PRO A 285 10.41 -8.22 -7.53
C PRO A 285 10.04 -9.31 -8.54
N LEU A 286 8.82 -9.24 -9.10
CA LEU A 286 8.34 -10.24 -10.07
C LEU A 286 9.05 -10.11 -11.42
N ALA A 287 9.31 -8.89 -11.89
CA ALA A 287 10.08 -8.65 -13.12
C ALA A 287 11.50 -9.19 -13.02
N LEU A 288 12.09 -9.17 -11.83
CA LEU A 288 13.43 -9.73 -11.54
C LEU A 288 13.42 -11.25 -11.29
N GLY A 289 12.26 -11.90 -11.25
CA GLY A 289 12.14 -13.33 -10.99
C GLY A 289 12.29 -13.73 -9.52
N CYS A 290 12.07 -12.81 -8.58
CA CYS A 290 12.09 -13.14 -7.16
C CYS A 290 10.95 -14.12 -6.82
N GLN A 291 11.27 -15.15 -6.04
CA GLN A 291 10.25 -16.08 -5.53
C GLN A 291 9.29 -15.38 -4.59
N THR A 292 8.02 -15.75 -4.69
CA THR A 292 6.93 -15.20 -3.89
C THR A 292 6.12 -16.31 -3.23
N ARG A 293 5.36 -15.94 -2.18
CA ARG A 293 4.42 -16.82 -1.48
C ARG A 293 3.19 -16.03 -1.06
N LEU A 294 2.08 -16.71 -0.80
CA LEU A 294 0.96 -16.09 -0.08
C LEU A 294 1.29 -15.92 1.40
N ASP A 295 0.95 -14.77 1.95
CA ASP A 295 1.02 -14.52 3.38
C ASP A 295 -0.34 -14.75 4.05
N THR A 296 -0.39 -14.70 5.38
CA THR A 296 -1.57 -14.99 6.21
C THR A 296 -2.81 -14.16 5.83
N ASP A 297 -2.60 -12.95 5.31
CA ASP A 297 -3.67 -12.04 4.89
C ASP A 297 -4.08 -12.21 3.41
N GLY A 298 -3.59 -13.24 2.72
CA GLY A 298 -3.83 -13.49 1.31
C GLY A 298 -3.02 -12.58 0.36
N SER A 299 -2.14 -11.73 0.88
CA SER A 299 -1.21 -10.97 0.03
C SER A 299 -0.14 -11.86 -0.56
N LEU A 300 0.25 -11.60 -1.80
CA LEU A 300 1.49 -12.11 -2.36
C LEU A 300 2.66 -11.29 -1.81
N VAL A 301 3.72 -11.97 -1.36
CA VAL A 301 4.91 -11.34 -0.76
C VAL A 301 6.19 -11.97 -1.28
N VAL A 302 7.29 -11.22 -1.30
CA VAL A 302 8.61 -11.74 -1.67
C VAL A 302 9.12 -12.69 -0.59
N THR A 303 9.61 -13.86 -0.99
CA THR A 303 10.29 -14.80 -0.12
C THR A 303 11.72 -14.35 0.13
N VAL A 304 12.07 -14.17 1.40
CA VAL A 304 13.42 -13.75 1.82
C VAL A 304 13.92 -14.55 3.01
N ASP A 305 15.24 -14.64 3.14
CA ASP A 305 15.87 -15.19 4.34
C ASP A 305 15.79 -14.23 5.55
N ALA A 306 16.44 -14.58 6.65
CA ALA A 306 16.43 -13.76 7.86
C ALA A 306 17.13 -12.39 7.70
N THR A 307 17.95 -12.24 6.68
CA THR A 307 18.75 -11.05 6.38
C THR A 307 18.22 -10.25 5.19
N GLY A 308 17.10 -10.69 4.61
CA GLY A 308 16.43 -10.02 3.50
C GLY A 308 16.95 -10.38 2.11
N ARG A 309 17.78 -11.45 1.98
CA ARG A 309 18.19 -11.96 0.66
C ARG A 309 17.02 -12.63 -0.03
N THR A 310 16.81 -12.32 -1.30
CA THR A 310 15.80 -12.97 -2.15
C THR A 310 16.37 -14.23 -2.82
N SER A 311 15.56 -14.90 -3.65
CA SER A 311 16.02 -16.01 -4.49
C SER A 311 16.95 -15.58 -5.63
N VAL A 312 17.04 -14.27 -5.92
CA VAL A 312 17.87 -13.71 -6.98
C VAL A 312 19.17 -13.17 -6.37
N PRO A 313 20.35 -13.69 -6.80
CA PRO A 313 21.63 -13.21 -6.29
C PRO A 313 21.81 -11.70 -6.46
N GLY A 314 22.29 -11.02 -5.42
CA GLY A 314 22.47 -9.57 -5.43
C GLY A 314 21.20 -8.75 -5.16
N VAL A 315 20.02 -9.39 -5.11
CA VAL A 315 18.73 -8.73 -4.81
C VAL A 315 18.29 -8.98 -3.38
N TYR A 316 17.99 -7.92 -2.66
CA TYR A 316 17.48 -7.92 -1.30
C TYR A 316 16.10 -7.28 -1.25
N ALA A 317 15.28 -7.65 -0.28
CA ALA A 317 13.98 -7.03 -0.05
C ALA A 317 13.72 -6.81 1.45
N ALA A 318 13.05 -5.70 1.80
CA ALA A 318 12.72 -5.34 3.17
C ALA A 318 11.43 -4.53 3.28
N GLY A 319 10.74 -4.65 4.40
CA GLY A 319 9.50 -3.95 4.69
C GLY A 319 8.26 -4.64 4.11
N GLU A 320 7.25 -3.87 3.78
CA GLU A 320 5.92 -4.39 3.43
C GLU A 320 5.94 -5.36 2.23
N VAL A 321 6.93 -5.28 1.34
CA VAL A 321 7.06 -6.20 0.19
C VAL A 321 7.36 -7.65 0.62
N THR A 322 7.88 -7.84 1.84
CA THR A 322 8.19 -9.17 2.44
C THR A 322 7.09 -9.65 3.39
N GLY A 323 6.00 -8.89 3.50
CA GLY A 323 4.82 -9.13 4.34
C GLY A 323 4.48 -7.91 5.19
N VAL A 324 3.21 -7.55 5.21
CA VAL A 324 2.70 -6.37 5.92
C VAL A 324 2.86 -6.53 7.43
N GLY A 325 3.63 -5.63 8.07
CA GLY A 325 3.92 -5.76 9.50
C GLY A 325 4.21 -4.44 10.22
N GLY A 326 4.11 -3.33 9.49
CA GLY A 326 4.24 -1.97 10.00
C GLY A 326 5.69 -1.48 10.13
N ALA A 327 5.82 -0.18 10.38
CA ALA A 327 7.09 0.54 10.29
C ALA A 327 8.19 0.02 11.22
N ALA A 328 7.85 -0.46 12.41
CA ALA A 328 8.86 -0.99 13.34
C ALA A 328 9.55 -2.25 12.80
N LEU A 329 8.78 -3.11 12.11
CA LEU A 329 9.31 -4.29 11.42
C LEU A 329 10.12 -3.88 10.19
N ALA A 330 9.58 -2.96 9.39
CA ALA A 330 10.25 -2.44 8.20
C ALA A 330 11.63 -1.85 8.51
N VAL A 331 11.76 -1.06 9.59
CA VAL A 331 13.05 -0.52 10.07
C VAL A 331 14.00 -1.64 10.49
N ALA A 332 13.53 -2.64 11.26
CA ALA A 332 14.38 -3.75 11.70
C ALA A 332 14.90 -4.56 10.51
N GLU A 333 14.07 -4.83 9.52
CA GLU A 333 14.44 -5.52 8.28
C GLU A 333 15.42 -4.70 7.44
N GLY A 334 15.17 -3.38 7.30
CA GLY A 334 16.11 -2.49 6.62
C GLY A 334 17.50 -2.52 7.22
N HIS A 335 17.61 -2.46 8.55
CA HIS A 335 18.91 -2.59 9.23
C HIS A 335 19.58 -3.96 9.00
N LEU A 336 18.81 -5.04 8.99
CA LEU A 336 19.34 -6.38 8.68
C LEU A 336 19.86 -6.48 7.24
N VAL A 337 19.13 -5.92 6.28
CA VAL A 337 19.56 -5.82 4.88
C VAL A 337 20.83 -4.99 4.77
N GLY A 338 20.88 -3.81 5.40
CA GLY A 338 22.08 -2.95 5.38
C GLY A 338 23.32 -3.65 5.95
N ALA A 339 23.17 -4.42 7.04
CA ALA A 339 24.26 -5.22 7.60
C ALA A 339 24.70 -6.35 6.64
N ALA A 340 23.75 -7.03 5.99
CA ALA A 340 24.02 -8.07 5.01
C ALA A 340 24.75 -7.55 3.76
N LEU A 341 24.40 -6.35 3.29
CA LEU A 341 25.09 -5.65 2.20
C LEU A 341 26.55 -5.35 2.55
N ALA A 342 26.82 -5.01 3.77
CA ALA A 342 28.16 -4.73 4.28
C ALA A 342 28.95 -6.02 4.65
N ASN A 343 28.39 -7.20 4.37
CA ASN A 343 28.97 -8.49 4.80
C ASN A 343 29.20 -8.58 6.33
N GLN A 344 28.45 -7.82 7.12
CA GLN A 344 28.50 -7.86 8.57
C GLN A 344 27.57 -8.94 9.13
N PRO A 345 27.94 -9.61 10.23
CA PRO A 345 27.04 -10.57 10.87
C PRO A 345 25.79 -9.87 11.38
N PRO A 346 24.59 -10.42 11.16
CA PRO A 346 23.36 -9.79 11.60
C PRO A 346 23.29 -9.73 13.13
N PRO A 347 23.00 -8.56 13.73
CA PRO A 347 22.87 -8.43 15.18
C PRO A 347 21.76 -9.34 15.72
N ARG A 348 22.07 -10.20 16.69
CA ARG A 348 21.10 -11.15 17.29
C ARG A 348 19.85 -10.46 17.84
N THR A 349 20.01 -9.27 18.39
CA THR A 349 18.92 -8.43 18.91
C THR A 349 17.95 -8.01 17.81
N LEU A 350 18.45 -7.66 16.62
CA LEU A 350 17.62 -7.32 15.46
C LEU A 350 16.89 -8.54 14.90
N LEU A 351 17.56 -9.70 14.82
CA LEU A 351 16.92 -10.96 14.41
C LEU A 351 15.79 -11.35 15.34
N SER A 352 16.00 -11.30 16.66
CA SER A 352 14.97 -11.57 17.66
C SER A 352 13.81 -10.56 17.57
N ARG A 353 14.13 -9.27 17.40
CA ARG A 353 13.12 -8.23 17.22
C ARG A 353 12.29 -8.45 15.97
N ARG A 354 12.93 -8.74 14.83
CA ARG A 354 12.23 -9.09 13.57
C ARG A 354 11.29 -10.27 13.78
N ALA A 355 11.78 -11.38 14.36
CA ALA A 355 10.97 -12.57 14.61
C ALA A 355 9.75 -12.26 15.48
N THR A 356 9.91 -11.46 16.54
CA THR A 356 8.81 -11.06 17.42
C THR A 356 7.78 -10.19 16.67
N LEU A 357 8.22 -9.23 15.86
CA LEU A 357 7.34 -8.35 15.10
C LEU A 357 6.60 -9.12 13.99
N ARG A 358 7.25 -10.10 13.35
CA ARG A 358 6.60 -10.99 12.38
C ARG A 358 5.50 -11.84 13.02
N ARG A 359 5.75 -12.43 14.20
CA ARG A 359 4.70 -13.16 14.95
C ARG A 359 3.52 -12.24 15.28
N PHE A 360 3.78 -10.99 15.66
CA PHE A 360 2.71 -10.02 15.90
C PHE A 360 1.93 -9.73 14.61
N ALA A 361 2.60 -9.55 13.47
CA ALA A 361 1.94 -9.34 12.18
C ALA A 361 1.01 -10.49 11.81
N THR A 362 1.43 -11.75 11.98
CA THR A 362 0.57 -12.93 11.77
C THR A 362 -0.69 -12.90 12.64
N VAL A 363 -0.54 -12.56 13.93
CA VAL A 363 -1.70 -12.42 14.84
C VAL A 363 -2.61 -11.28 14.41
N MET A 364 -2.04 -10.15 14.05
CA MET A 364 -2.78 -8.99 13.55
C MET A 364 -3.62 -9.34 12.31
N HIS A 365 -3.03 -10.02 11.34
CA HIS A 365 -3.74 -10.45 10.13
C HIS A 365 -4.87 -11.43 10.41
N THR A 366 -4.70 -12.30 11.39
CA THR A 366 -5.77 -13.23 11.81
C THR A 366 -6.93 -12.49 12.49
N VAL A 367 -6.61 -11.54 13.39
CA VAL A 367 -7.61 -10.79 14.18
C VAL A 367 -8.39 -9.78 13.30
N HIS A 368 -7.71 -9.21 12.34
CA HIS A 368 -8.25 -8.17 11.45
C HIS A 368 -8.38 -8.64 10.00
N ALA A 369 -8.67 -9.92 9.78
CA ALA A 369 -8.93 -10.41 8.44
C ALA A 369 -10.17 -9.70 7.85
N PRO A 370 -10.13 -9.30 6.57
CA PRO A 370 -11.33 -8.84 5.88
C PRO A 370 -12.43 -9.93 5.92
N PRO A 371 -13.71 -9.55 6.02
CA PRO A 371 -14.79 -10.53 6.05
C PRO A 371 -14.78 -11.41 4.80
N GLY A 372 -14.79 -12.74 4.96
CA GLY A 372 -14.79 -13.66 3.82
C GLY A 372 -16.04 -13.53 2.94
N GLY A 373 -17.16 -13.07 3.50
CA GLY A 373 -18.42 -12.82 2.80
C GLY A 373 -18.52 -11.49 2.07
N TRP A 374 -17.45 -10.70 1.95
CA TRP A 374 -17.53 -9.42 1.24
C TRP A 374 -18.04 -9.50 -0.21
N PRO A 375 -17.85 -10.59 -1.00
CA PRO A 375 -18.44 -10.68 -2.33
C PRO A 375 -19.97 -10.71 -2.35
N GLU A 376 -20.59 -11.07 -1.23
CA GLU A 376 -22.06 -11.09 -1.10
C GLU A 376 -22.67 -9.69 -0.99
N TRP A 377 -21.85 -8.65 -0.78
CA TRP A 377 -22.30 -7.25 -0.80
C TRP A 377 -22.45 -6.71 -2.21
N LEU A 378 -21.85 -7.39 -3.21
CA LEU A 378 -21.83 -6.93 -4.59
C LEU A 378 -23.18 -7.14 -5.26
N THR A 379 -23.62 -6.11 -5.96
CA THR A 379 -24.71 -6.17 -6.92
C THR A 379 -24.14 -6.24 -8.34
N GLY A 380 -24.90 -6.68 -9.32
CA GLY A 380 -24.41 -6.84 -10.70
C GLY A 380 -23.79 -5.58 -11.30
N ASP A 381 -24.27 -4.41 -10.90
CA ASP A 381 -23.79 -3.08 -11.33
C ASP A 381 -22.61 -2.54 -10.48
N THR A 382 -22.25 -3.20 -9.38
CA THR A 382 -21.12 -2.78 -8.56
C THR A 382 -19.84 -2.73 -9.39
N VAL A 383 -19.23 -1.57 -9.49
CA VAL A 383 -17.95 -1.40 -10.21
C VAL A 383 -16.84 -2.15 -9.48
N VAL A 384 -16.17 -3.09 -10.13
CA VAL A 384 -14.98 -3.80 -9.62
C VAL A 384 -13.70 -3.12 -10.09
N CYS A 385 -13.63 -2.75 -11.36
CA CYS A 385 -12.49 -2.02 -11.90
C CYS A 385 -12.88 -0.55 -12.14
N ARG A 386 -12.34 0.36 -11.31
CA ARG A 386 -12.70 1.77 -11.34
C ARG A 386 -12.25 2.51 -12.60
N CYS A 387 -11.06 2.24 -13.12
CA CYS A 387 -10.53 2.93 -14.29
C CYS A 387 -11.15 2.44 -15.63
N GLU A 388 -11.49 1.17 -15.75
CA GLU A 388 -12.18 0.61 -16.92
C GLU A 388 -13.71 0.52 -16.72
N ARG A 389 -14.22 0.93 -15.55
CA ARG A 389 -15.67 0.90 -15.23
C ARG A 389 -16.29 -0.49 -15.38
N VAL A 390 -15.53 -1.56 -15.06
CA VAL A 390 -16.02 -2.94 -15.18
C VAL A 390 -16.93 -3.28 -14.02
N PRO A 391 -18.23 -3.58 -14.23
CA PRO A 391 -19.13 -4.00 -13.18
C PRO A 391 -18.92 -5.49 -12.82
N TYR A 392 -19.44 -5.89 -11.67
CA TYR A 392 -19.34 -7.26 -11.18
C TYR A 392 -20.00 -8.28 -12.12
N SER A 393 -21.15 -7.94 -12.73
CA SER A 393 -21.83 -8.79 -13.72
C SER A 393 -20.89 -9.24 -14.85
N ARG A 394 -20.02 -8.36 -15.35
CA ARG A 394 -19.07 -8.72 -16.41
C ARG A 394 -18.01 -9.73 -15.95
N ILE A 395 -17.72 -9.77 -14.66
CA ILE A 395 -16.80 -10.78 -14.09
C ILE A 395 -17.54 -12.11 -13.96
N VAL A 396 -18.81 -12.08 -13.54
CA VAL A 396 -19.68 -13.26 -13.51
C VAL A 396 -19.83 -13.86 -14.90
N ASP A 397 -20.21 -13.05 -15.92
CA ASP A 397 -20.32 -13.48 -17.31
C ASP A 397 -19.01 -14.13 -17.81
N ALA A 398 -17.85 -13.53 -17.48
CA ALA A 398 -16.56 -14.07 -17.89
C ALA A 398 -16.29 -15.47 -17.32
N VAL A 399 -16.73 -15.75 -16.10
CA VAL A 399 -16.54 -17.06 -15.46
C VAL A 399 -17.63 -18.04 -15.88
N GLU A 400 -18.90 -17.67 -15.77
CA GLU A 400 -20.03 -18.58 -15.94
C GLU A 400 -20.37 -18.83 -17.42
N GLU A 401 -20.31 -17.79 -18.28
CA GLU A 401 -20.69 -17.89 -19.69
C GLU A 401 -19.47 -18.17 -20.60
N LEU A 402 -18.31 -17.57 -20.28
CA LEU A 402 -17.11 -17.67 -21.14
C LEU A 402 -16.07 -18.66 -20.61
N GLY A 403 -16.30 -19.30 -19.46
CA GLY A 403 -15.47 -20.35 -18.91
C GLY A 403 -14.11 -19.88 -18.38
N ALA A 404 -13.97 -18.61 -17.95
CA ALA A 404 -12.76 -18.14 -17.31
C ALA A 404 -12.59 -18.78 -15.94
N THR A 405 -11.46 -19.42 -15.68
CA THR A 405 -11.18 -20.10 -14.41
C THR A 405 -10.15 -19.39 -13.53
N ASP A 406 -9.54 -18.32 -14.03
CA ASP A 406 -8.49 -17.57 -13.33
C ASP A 406 -8.56 -16.07 -13.65
N GLY A 407 -7.89 -15.27 -12.80
CA GLY A 407 -7.91 -13.81 -12.91
C GLY A 407 -7.32 -13.26 -14.20
N ARG A 408 -6.37 -13.97 -14.85
CA ARG A 408 -5.78 -13.54 -16.13
C ARG A 408 -6.79 -13.70 -17.26
N THR A 409 -7.51 -14.81 -17.29
CA THR A 409 -8.56 -15.07 -18.29
C THR A 409 -9.75 -14.12 -18.10
N VAL A 410 -10.17 -13.87 -16.84
CA VAL A 410 -11.17 -12.82 -16.54
C VAL A 410 -10.70 -11.45 -17.04
N LYS A 411 -9.42 -11.10 -16.84
CA LYS A 411 -8.86 -9.85 -17.37
C LYS A 411 -8.96 -9.75 -18.90
N LEU A 412 -8.76 -10.85 -19.61
CA LEU A 412 -8.86 -10.86 -21.08
C LEU A 412 -10.30 -10.67 -21.55
N PHE A 413 -11.29 -11.30 -20.90
CA PHE A 413 -12.70 -11.27 -21.33
C PHE A 413 -13.44 -10.02 -20.85
N ALA A 414 -13.27 -9.64 -19.57
CA ALA A 414 -14.00 -8.54 -18.94
C ALA A 414 -13.17 -7.25 -18.76
N ARG A 415 -11.86 -7.28 -19.02
CA ARG A 415 -10.91 -6.16 -18.99
C ARG A 415 -10.60 -5.53 -17.61
N PRO A 416 -10.89 -6.11 -16.43
CA PRO A 416 -10.44 -5.52 -15.19
C PRO A 416 -8.90 -5.48 -15.15
N GLY A 417 -8.34 -4.37 -14.64
CA GLY A 417 -6.89 -4.20 -14.54
C GLY A 417 -6.17 -3.85 -15.85
N MET A 418 -6.90 -3.52 -16.94
CA MET A 418 -6.30 -3.03 -18.18
C MET A 418 -6.11 -1.52 -18.23
N GLY A 419 -6.77 -0.78 -17.34
CA GLY A 419 -6.65 0.67 -17.30
C GLY A 419 -5.35 1.16 -16.64
N TRP A 420 -5.23 2.46 -16.47
CA TRP A 420 -4.01 3.17 -16.04
C TRP A 420 -3.34 2.60 -14.78
N CYS A 421 -4.11 2.17 -13.77
CA CYS A 421 -3.55 1.58 -12.56
C CYS A 421 -3.05 0.14 -12.77
N GLN A 422 -3.37 -0.47 -13.92
CA GLN A 422 -2.95 -1.81 -14.30
C GLN A 422 -3.22 -2.87 -13.21
N GLY A 423 -4.40 -2.84 -12.59
CA GLY A 423 -4.83 -3.79 -11.57
C GLY A 423 -4.33 -3.52 -10.15
N ARG A 424 -3.58 -2.43 -9.87
CA ARG A 424 -3.15 -2.11 -8.51
C ARG A 424 -4.32 -1.91 -7.54
N VAL A 425 -5.45 -1.41 -8.04
CA VAL A 425 -6.66 -1.21 -7.24
C VAL A 425 -7.54 -2.47 -7.26
N CYS A 426 -7.85 -3.01 -8.44
CA CYS A 426 -8.84 -4.10 -8.58
C CYS A 426 -8.24 -5.51 -8.60
N GLY A 427 -6.92 -5.67 -8.79
CA GLY A 427 -6.31 -6.97 -9.07
C GLY A 427 -6.54 -8.02 -7.98
N PHE A 428 -6.37 -7.65 -6.71
CA PHE A 428 -6.64 -8.55 -5.60
C PHE A 428 -8.12 -9.00 -5.56
N ALA A 429 -9.03 -8.05 -5.62
CA ALA A 429 -10.46 -8.35 -5.62
C ALA A 429 -10.87 -9.21 -6.81
N THR A 430 -10.37 -8.91 -8.03
CA THR A 430 -10.64 -9.70 -9.23
C THR A 430 -10.14 -11.14 -9.11
N ALA A 431 -8.93 -11.33 -8.55
CA ALA A 431 -8.37 -12.67 -8.31
C ALA A 431 -9.23 -13.49 -7.34
N VAL A 432 -9.67 -12.86 -6.25
CA VAL A 432 -10.57 -13.50 -5.25
C VAL A 432 -11.93 -13.84 -5.87
N LEU A 433 -12.53 -12.91 -6.62
CA LEU A 433 -13.83 -13.13 -7.27
C LEU A 433 -13.77 -14.26 -8.32
N ALA A 434 -12.73 -14.27 -9.17
CA ALA A 434 -12.53 -15.31 -10.16
C ALA A 434 -12.40 -16.70 -9.51
N ALA A 435 -11.58 -16.83 -8.47
CA ALA A 435 -11.40 -18.08 -7.75
C ALA A 435 -12.71 -18.54 -7.09
N ARG A 436 -13.43 -17.64 -6.40
CA ARG A 436 -14.68 -17.95 -5.71
C ARG A 436 -15.80 -18.39 -6.68
N LEU A 437 -15.99 -17.65 -7.78
CA LEU A 437 -16.97 -18.00 -8.80
C LEU A 437 -16.66 -19.35 -9.46
N SER A 438 -15.37 -19.72 -9.56
CA SER A 438 -14.91 -21.03 -10.03
C SER A 438 -14.92 -22.13 -8.96
N GLY A 439 -15.44 -21.86 -7.74
CA GLY A 439 -15.55 -22.84 -6.66
C GLY A 439 -14.21 -23.32 -6.10
N ARG A 440 -13.15 -22.53 -6.17
CA ARG A 440 -11.79 -22.89 -5.71
C ARG A 440 -11.16 -21.82 -4.80
N ASP A 441 -10.11 -22.21 -4.09
CA ASP A 441 -9.31 -21.29 -3.30
C ASP A 441 -8.41 -20.41 -4.17
N VAL A 442 -8.08 -19.22 -3.65
CA VAL A 442 -7.15 -18.28 -4.29
C VAL A 442 -5.73 -18.80 -4.16
N THR A 443 -4.99 -18.80 -5.26
CA THR A 443 -3.59 -19.22 -5.32
C THR A 443 -2.63 -18.03 -5.48
N ALA A 444 -1.34 -18.27 -5.24
CA ALA A 444 -0.29 -17.28 -5.50
C ALA A 444 -0.24 -16.84 -6.98
N ALA A 445 -0.56 -17.77 -7.90
CA ALA A 445 -0.63 -17.48 -9.34
C ALA A 445 -1.76 -16.50 -9.68
N ASP A 446 -2.94 -16.63 -9.04
CA ASP A 446 -4.07 -15.74 -9.27
C ASP A 446 -3.74 -14.30 -8.89
N VAL A 447 -3.17 -14.09 -7.69
CA VAL A 447 -2.80 -12.76 -7.22
C VAL A 447 -1.61 -12.21 -8.03
N GLY A 448 -0.64 -13.05 -8.35
CA GLY A 448 0.55 -12.71 -9.15
C GLY A 448 0.22 -12.27 -10.56
N ALA A 449 -0.84 -12.81 -11.17
CA ALA A 449 -1.24 -12.48 -12.54
C ALA A 449 -1.52 -10.98 -12.77
N PHE A 450 -1.93 -10.26 -11.75
CA PHE A 450 -2.16 -8.82 -11.81
C PHE A 450 -0.91 -7.98 -11.49
N ALA A 451 0.08 -8.54 -10.81
CA ALA A 451 1.32 -7.85 -10.48
C ALA A 451 2.45 -8.10 -11.51
N HIS A 452 2.33 -9.17 -12.30
CA HIS A 452 3.32 -9.52 -13.33
C HIS A 452 3.17 -8.62 -14.56
N ARG A 453 4.11 -7.69 -14.75
CA ARG A 453 4.10 -6.68 -15.82
C ARG A 453 5.49 -6.50 -16.39
N PRO A 454 5.61 -6.19 -17.72
CA PRO A 454 6.90 -5.89 -18.33
C PRO A 454 7.50 -4.59 -17.79
N LEU A 455 6.67 -3.61 -17.43
CA LEU A 455 7.07 -2.34 -16.83
C LEU A 455 6.46 -2.20 -15.44
N ALA A 456 7.28 -1.88 -14.45
CA ALA A 456 6.84 -1.76 -13.06
C ALA A 456 5.92 -0.56 -12.82
N GLN A 457 6.02 0.48 -13.64
CA GLN A 457 5.15 1.65 -13.59
C GLN A 457 4.79 2.12 -15.00
N PRO A 458 3.61 2.71 -15.22
CA PRO A 458 3.29 3.36 -16.48
C PRO A 458 4.30 4.48 -16.79
N VAL A 459 4.78 4.48 -18.02
CA VAL A 459 5.70 5.48 -18.57
C VAL A 459 5.15 5.98 -19.90
N THR A 460 5.50 7.20 -20.30
CA THR A 460 5.10 7.74 -21.60
C THR A 460 5.96 7.14 -22.71
N LEU A 461 5.47 7.13 -23.95
CA LEU A 461 6.25 6.69 -25.11
C LEU A 461 7.50 7.57 -25.29
N GLY A 462 7.42 8.87 -24.98
CA GLY A 462 8.57 9.77 -25.01
C GLY A 462 9.67 9.35 -24.03
N GLN A 463 9.30 8.95 -22.80
CA GLN A 463 10.25 8.42 -21.82
C GLN A 463 10.90 7.11 -22.28
N LEU A 464 10.12 6.21 -22.92
CA LEU A 464 10.67 4.96 -23.49
C LEU A 464 11.61 5.23 -24.68
N ALA A 465 11.31 6.21 -25.50
CA ALA A 465 12.14 6.59 -26.65
C ALA A 465 13.43 7.35 -26.25
N GLY A 466 13.69 7.53 -24.95
CA GLY A 466 14.83 8.31 -24.49
C GLY A 466 14.67 9.82 -24.72
N GLY A 467 13.42 10.27 -24.98
CA GLY A 467 13.07 11.68 -25.06
C GLY A 467 13.29 12.37 -23.71
N ARG A 468 13.94 13.52 -23.76
CA ARG A 468 14.21 14.41 -22.63
C ARG A 468 12.96 15.18 -22.26
#